data_2261237ad9879c927e247f5e8711a057
#
_entry.id   2261237ad9879c927e247f5e8711a057
#
_cell.length_a   1.000
_cell.length_b   1.000
_cell.length_c   1.000
_cell.angle_alpha   90.00
_cell.angle_beta   90.00
_cell.angle_gamma   90.00
#
_symmetry.space_group_name_H-M   'P 1'
#
loop_
_entity.id
_entity.type
_entity.pdbx_description
1 polymer ?
#
loop_
_entity_poly.entity_id
_entity_poly.type
_entity_poly.pdbx_seq_one_letter_code
_entity_poly.pdbx_strand_id
1 'polypeptide(L)'
;MSTLTTPHIDVHRAGDRMKTRVSWLDSKHSFSFGEHYDPDNTHHGLLLVNNEDVVSPGQGFDTHPHRDMEIVTWVLGGSLVHQDSLGHSGVIYPGLAQRMSAGTGILHSEKNDSWRLDGAEHDEPVHFVQMWVVPDEPGLTPGYQQLEIDDALAGGGLVTVAAGLPRYRDRTAIAINSSHAALHVARMSGDAEQPIDLPDAPYLHVFVARGEVDMEGVGTLDEGDAVRLTRTGGQRVRARRPSEILVWEMHARLGAQ
;
A
#
# COMPACT_ATOMS: atom_id res chain seq x y z
N MET A 1 7.70 -19.82 24.09
CA MET A 1 6.90 -20.83 23.38
C MET A 1 6.26 -20.13 22.19
N SER A 2 6.66 -20.46 20.96
CA SER A 2 6.05 -19.87 19.77
C SER A 2 4.60 -20.35 19.70
N THR A 3 3.65 -19.46 19.92
CA THR A 3 2.24 -19.74 19.65
C THR A 3 2.12 -19.91 18.14
N LEU A 4 2.05 -21.16 17.68
CA LEU A 4 1.78 -21.49 16.28
C LEU A 4 0.42 -20.86 15.92
N THR A 5 0.45 -19.79 15.16
CA THR A 5 -0.77 -19.15 14.67
C THR A 5 -1.51 -20.14 13.78
N THR A 6 -2.79 -20.37 14.06
CA THR A 6 -3.64 -21.27 13.25
C THR A 6 -3.84 -20.67 11.85
N PRO A 7 -3.88 -21.48 10.78
CA PRO A 7 -4.30 -20.99 9.45
C PRO A 7 -5.64 -20.28 9.53
N HIS A 8 -5.71 -19.08 8.96
CA HIS A 8 -6.90 -18.23 9.04
C HIS A 8 -7.03 -17.30 7.82
N ILE A 9 -8.26 -17.13 7.37
CA ILE A 9 -8.64 -16.15 6.32
C ILE A 9 -9.65 -15.21 6.95
N ASP A 10 -9.36 -13.92 6.90
CA ASP A 10 -10.20 -12.87 7.46
C ASP A 10 -10.52 -11.84 6.38
N VAL A 11 -11.83 -11.64 6.11
CA VAL A 11 -12.33 -10.75 5.06
C VAL A 11 -12.83 -9.47 5.68
N HIS A 12 -12.26 -8.36 5.27
CA HIS A 12 -12.64 -7.01 5.68
C HIS A 12 -13.34 -6.30 4.53
N ARG A 13 -14.63 -6.03 4.69
CA ARG A 13 -15.41 -5.36 3.65
C ARG A 13 -15.17 -3.86 3.64
N ALA A 14 -15.19 -3.26 2.44
CA ALA A 14 -14.99 -1.83 2.24
C ALA A 14 -15.96 -0.96 3.08
N GLY A 15 -17.19 -1.45 3.26
CA GLY A 15 -18.24 -0.78 4.04
C GLY A 15 -17.95 -0.70 5.54
N ASP A 16 -17.18 -1.66 6.07
CA ASP A 16 -16.90 -1.81 7.51
C ASP A 16 -15.62 -1.07 7.94
N ARG A 17 -14.85 -0.54 6.98
CA ARG A 17 -13.64 0.21 7.29
C ARG A 17 -13.95 1.50 8.05
N MET A 18 -13.11 1.83 9.04
CA MET A 18 -13.16 3.12 9.74
C MET A 18 -12.91 4.26 8.76
N LYS A 19 -13.59 5.41 8.97
CA LYS A 19 -13.60 6.53 8.02
C LYS A 19 -13.32 7.84 8.72
N THR A 20 -12.42 8.63 8.17
CA THR A 20 -12.20 10.04 8.53
C THR A 20 -12.67 10.91 7.37
N ARG A 21 -13.64 11.79 7.62
CA ARG A 21 -14.17 12.71 6.62
C ARG A 21 -14.12 14.14 7.12
N VAL A 22 -13.42 14.97 6.35
CA VAL A 22 -13.41 16.42 6.52
C VAL A 22 -13.67 17.09 5.16
N SER A 23 -13.68 18.40 5.08
CA SER A 23 -14.07 19.12 3.85
C SER A 23 -13.18 18.80 2.64
N TRP A 24 -11.94 18.39 2.85
CA TRP A 24 -10.93 18.14 1.81
C TRP A 24 -10.44 16.70 1.72
N LEU A 25 -10.80 15.83 2.67
CA LEU A 25 -10.32 14.46 2.78
C LEU A 25 -11.48 13.48 3.00
N ASP A 26 -11.54 12.42 2.20
CA ASP A 26 -12.26 11.18 2.50
C ASP A 26 -11.23 10.06 2.65
N SER A 27 -11.01 9.59 3.87
CA SER A 27 -10.01 8.57 4.21
C SER A 27 -10.69 7.34 4.79
N LYS A 28 -10.29 6.15 4.31
CA LYS A 28 -10.75 4.85 4.83
C LYS A 28 -9.57 4.07 5.37
N HIS A 29 -9.66 3.60 6.61
CA HIS A 29 -8.58 2.95 7.34
C HIS A 29 -8.80 1.44 7.44
N SER A 30 -7.80 0.65 7.05
CA SER A 30 -7.85 -0.81 7.24
C SER A 30 -7.46 -1.24 8.65
N PHE A 31 -6.71 -0.41 9.36
CA PHE A 31 -6.24 -0.62 10.74
C PHE A 31 -6.56 0.59 11.60
N SER A 32 -6.33 0.47 12.91
CA SER A 32 -6.39 1.59 13.85
C SER A 32 -5.50 2.74 13.38
N PHE A 33 -6.07 3.93 13.24
CA PHE A 33 -5.37 5.11 12.77
C PHE A 33 -6.01 6.39 13.31
N GLY A 34 -5.19 7.36 13.73
CA GLY A 34 -5.64 8.64 14.25
C GLY A 34 -6.56 8.48 15.47
N GLU A 35 -7.77 8.98 15.38
CA GLU A 35 -8.78 8.89 16.45
C GLU A 35 -9.53 7.54 16.49
N HIS A 36 -9.34 6.71 15.48
CA HIS A 36 -9.95 5.38 15.39
C HIS A 36 -9.03 4.34 16.02
N TYR A 37 -9.41 3.80 17.16
CA TYR A 37 -8.61 2.80 17.86
C TYR A 37 -9.42 1.56 18.21
N ASP A 38 -8.97 0.43 17.70
CA ASP A 38 -9.41 -0.91 18.03
C ASP A 38 -8.17 -1.75 18.37
N PRO A 39 -7.97 -2.20 19.62
CA PRO A 39 -6.80 -2.96 20.04
C PRO A 39 -6.62 -4.29 19.30
N ASP A 40 -7.70 -4.85 18.76
CA ASP A 40 -7.69 -6.11 18.01
C ASP A 40 -7.43 -5.90 16.51
N ASN A 41 -7.38 -4.61 16.05
CA ASN A 41 -7.18 -4.25 14.66
C ASN A 41 -6.07 -3.19 14.48
N THR A 42 -4.88 -3.45 15.00
CA THR A 42 -3.74 -2.52 14.93
C THR A 42 -2.78 -2.82 13.78
N HIS A 43 -2.72 -4.05 13.30
CA HIS A 43 -1.77 -4.48 12.25
C HIS A 43 -2.10 -5.87 11.71
N HIS A 44 -1.46 -6.23 10.58
CA HIS A 44 -1.37 -7.61 10.10
C HIS A 44 0.06 -7.90 9.63
N GLY A 45 0.71 -8.92 10.18
CA GLY A 45 2.13 -9.16 9.94
C GLY A 45 2.97 -7.95 10.36
N LEU A 46 3.63 -7.31 9.41
CA LEU A 46 4.43 -6.08 9.59
C LEU A 46 3.71 -4.81 9.10
N LEU A 47 2.52 -4.94 8.50
CA LEU A 47 1.74 -3.84 7.95
C LEU A 47 0.88 -3.19 9.04
N LEU A 48 1.11 -1.91 9.30
CA LEU A 48 0.39 -1.12 10.30
C LEU A 48 -0.66 -0.20 9.71
N VAL A 49 -0.43 0.30 8.50
CA VAL A 49 -1.32 1.24 7.83
C VAL A 49 -1.58 0.77 6.41
N ASN A 50 -2.84 0.82 6.02
CA ASN A 50 -3.31 0.73 4.65
C ASN A 50 -4.53 1.66 4.55
N ASN A 51 -4.24 2.93 4.34
CA ASN A 51 -5.25 3.97 4.19
C ASN A 51 -5.50 4.26 2.73
N GLU A 52 -6.77 4.37 2.38
CA GLU A 52 -7.23 4.80 1.07
C GLU A 52 -7.77 6.22 1.19
N ASP A 53 -7.12 7.16 0.52
CA ASP A 53 -7.34 8.58 0.68
C ASP A 53 -7.76 9.22 -0.65
N VAL A 54 -8.81 10.05 -0.58
CA VAL A 54 -9.23 10.95 -1.66
C VAL A 54 -9.08 12.38 -1.17
N VAL A 55 -8.19 13.14 -1.79
CA VAL A 55 -7.83 14.51 -1.41
C VAL A 55 -8.27 15.49 -2.47
N SER A 56 -9.00 16.52 -2.05
CA SER A 56 -9.51 17.58 -2.93
C SER A 56 -8.37 18.41 -3.57
N PRO A 57 -8.60 19.02 -4.76
CA PRO A 57 -7.62 19.86 -5.43
C PRO A 57 -7.11 21.00 -4.53
N GLY A 58 -5.81 21.27 -4.59
CA GLY A 58 -5.14 22.33 -3.82
C GLY A 58 -5.03 22.06 -2.32
N GLN A 59 -5.47 20.88 -1.85
CA GLN A 59 -5.48 20.47 -0.44
C GLN A 59 -4.48 19.35 -0.20
N GLY A 60 -4.34 18.93 1.05
CA GLY A 60 -3.51 17.80 1.42
C GLY A 60 -2.97 17.91 2.84
N PHE A 61 -2.06 17.02 3.15
CA PHE A 61 -1.43 16.94 4.46
C PHE A 61 -0.31 17.97 4.57
N ASP A 62 -0.43 18.88 5.52
CA ASP A 62 0.61 19.84 5.87
C ASP A 62 1.84 19.13 6.41
N THR A 63 2.95 19.86 6.54
CA THR A 63 4.21 19.31 7.04
C THR A 63 4.01 18.66 8.42
N HIS A 64 4.32 17.36 8.48
CA HIS A 64 4.18 16.52 9.67
C HIS A 64 5.35 15.54 9.78
N PRO A 65 5.63 15.03 11.01
CA PRO A 65 6.78 14.16 11.26
C PRO A 65 6.46 12.68 11.10
N HIS A 66 7.46 11.92 10.64
CA HIS A 66 7.51 10.46 10.77
C HIS A 66 8.85 9.99 11.32
N ARG A 67 8.86 8.82 11.93
CA ARG A 67 10.05 8.16 12.45
C ARG A 67 9.90 6.65 12.38
N ASP A 68 11.02 5.95 12.09
CA ASP A 68 11.15 4.49 12.15
C ASP A 68 10.03 3.76 11.38
N MET A 69 9.76 4.22 10.13
CA MET A 69 8.71 3.68 9.28
C MET A 69 9.14 3.68 7.81
N GLU A 70 8.77 2.63 7.09
CA GLU A 70 8.80 2.58 5.63
C GLU A 70 7.40 2.92 5.12
N ILE A 71 7.27 4.03 4.41
CA ILE A 71 6.01 4.55 3.90
C ILE A 71 6.00 4.41 2.38
N VAL A 72 5.06 3.64 1.85
CA VAL A 72 4.86 3.44 0.41
C VAL A 72 3.55 4.10 0.02
N THR A 73 3.60 4.99 -0.97
CA THR A 73 2.42 5.65 -1.54
C THR A 73 2.16 5.10 -2.93
N TRP A 74 0.92 4.67 -3.19
CA TRP A 74 0.46 4.16 -4.46
C TRP A 74 -0.73 4.96 -4.95
N VAL A 75 -0.51 5.77 -6.00
CA VAL A 75 -1.56 6.64 -6.57
C VAL A 75 -2.41 5.83 -7.54
N LEU A 76 -3.72 5.90 -7.35
CA LEU A 76 -4.72 5.29 -8.22
C LEU A 76 -5.21 6.27 -9.28
N GLY A 77 -5.38 7.55 -8.96
CA GLY A 77 -5.82 8.59 -9.89
C GLY A 77 -5.40 9.98 -9.45
N GLY A 78 -5.27 10.90 -10.39
CA GLY A 78 -4.71 12.22 -10.12
C GLY A 78 -3.21 12.18 -9.87
N SER A 79 -2.67 13.15 -9.14
CA SER A 79 -1.27 13.21 -8.77
C SER A 79 -1.05 13.87 -7.42
N LEU A 80 -0.05 13.41 -6.68
CA LEU A 80 0.29 13.85 -5.33
C LEU A 80 1.71 14.43 -5.31
N VAL A 81 1.87 15.64 -4.79
CA VAL A 81 3.17 16.28 -4.60
C VAL A 81 3.72 15.91 -3.23
N HIS A 82 4.86 15.25 -3.21
CA HIS A 82 5.64 15.00 -2.00
C HIS A 82 6.77 16.02 -1.89
N GLN A 83 6.97 16.55 -0.68
CA GLN A 83 8.14 17.37 -0.31
C GLN A 83 8.60 16.99 1.08
N ASP A 84 9.92 16.86 1.29
CA ASP A 84 10.47 16.49 2.59
C ASP A 84 11.61 17.40 3.08
N SER A 85 11.94 17.28 4.36
CA SER A 85 12.96 18.09 5.04
C SER A 85 14.40 17.79 4.61
N LEU A 86 14.64 16.77 3.82
CA LEU A 86 15.94 16.44 3.22
C LEU A 86 16.09 17.02 1.81
N GLY A 87 15.05 17.69 1.31
CA GLY A 87 15.05 18.35 0.00
C GLY A 87 14.57 17.47 -1.14
N HIS A 88 14.02 16.29 -0.87
CA HIS A 88 13.35 15.51 -1.91
C HIS A 88 12.02 16.18 -2.23
N SER A 89 11.71 16.27 -3.52
CA SER A 89 10.44 16.74 -4.05
C SER A 89 10.09 15.92 -5.29
N GLY A 90 8.86 15.46 -5.38
CA GLY A 90 8.39 14.65 -6.48
C GLY A 90 6.89 14.70 -6.67
N VAL A 91 6.45 14.44 -7.91
CA VAL A 91 5.05 14.19 -8.23
C VAL A 91 4.87 12.69 -8.34
N ILE A 92 3.90 12.15 -7.60
CA ILE A 92 3.54 10.74 -7.58
C ILE A 92 2.23 10.60 -8.34
N TYR A 93 2.15 9.67 -9.27
CA TYR A 93 1.01 9.44 -10.17
C TYR A 93 0.84 7.93 -10.47
N PRO A 94 -0.28 7.50 -11.08
CA PRO A 94 -0.49 6.09 -11.37
C PRO A 94 0.64 5.48 -12.21
N GLY A 95 1.20 4.35 -11.74
CA GLY A 95 2.35 3.67 -12.39
C GLY A 95 3.72 4.08 -11.86
N LEU A 96 3.79 5.06 -10.94
CA LEU A 96 5.02 5.42 -10.24
C LEU A 96 5.08 4.75 -8.87
N ALA A 97 6.05 3.90 -8.63
CA ALA A 97 6.39 3.37 -7.31
C ALA A 97 7.11 4.45 -6.50
N GLN A 98 6.70 4.69 -5.25
CA GLN A 98 7.33 5.67 -4.37
C GLN A 98 7.43 5.17 -2.94
N ARG A 99 8.56 5.44 -2.29
CA ARG A 99 8.81 5.14 -0.89
C ARG A 99 9.56 6.29 -0.21
N MET A 100 9.16 6.58 1.03
CA MET A 100 9.90 7.37 2.00
C MET A 100 10.26 6.49 3.20
N SER A 101 11.56 6.37 3.51
CA SER A 101 12.04 5.80 4.76
C SER A 101 12.16 6.93 5.80
N ALA A 102 11.44 6.83 6.90
CA ALA A 102 11.43 7.89 7.91
C ALA A 102 12.68 7.86 8.83
N GLY A 103 13.24 6.67 9.08
CA GLY A 103 14.48 6.47 9.84
C GLY A 103 14.55 7.26 11.14
N THR A 104 15.63 7.99 11.37
CA THR A 104 15.83 8.82 12.58
C THR A 104 14.82 9.95 12.74
N GLY A 105 14.05 10.25 11.70
CA GLY A 105 13.01 11.27 11.67
C GLY A 105 13.08 12.12 10.41
N ILE A 106 11.93 12.39 9.83
CA ILE A 106 11.75 13.22 8.64
C ILE A 106 10.44 14.02 8.78
N LEU A 107 10.45 15.23 8.26
CA LEU A 107 9.24 16.04 8.07
C LEU A 107 8.87 15.98 6.60
N HIS A 108 7.60 15.75 6.28
CA HIS A 108 7.13 15.81 4.90
C HIS A 108 5.72 16.37 4.79
N SER A 109 5.36 16.77 3.58
CA SER A 109 4.01 17.17 3.18
C SER A 109 3.59 16.43 1.93
N GLU A 110 2.28 16.20 1.78
CA GLU A 110 1.67 15.52 0.63
C GLU A 110 0.45 16.32 0.17
N LYS A 111 0.51 16.89 -1.03
CA LYS A 111 -0.49 17.83 -1.54
C LYS A 111 -1.03 17.43 -2.91
N ASN A 112 -2.33 17.59 -3.11
CA ASN A 112 -2.91 17.58 -4.44
C ASN A 112 -2.69 18.94 -5.10
N ASP A 113 -1.46 19.20 -5.53
CA ASP A 113 -0.99 20.53 -5.90
C ASP A 113 0.00 20.51 -7.09
N SER A 114 -0.02 19.44 -7.90
CA SER A 114 0.90 19.23 -9.02
C SER A 114 0.80 20.33 -10.09
N TRP A 115 -0.37 20.93 -10.25
CA TRP A 115 -0.60 22.05 -11.17
C TRP A 115 0.29 23.27 -10.90
N ARG A 116 0.74 23.48 -9.66
CA ARG A 116 1.70 24.53 -9.33
C ARG A 116 3.10 24.25 -9.87
N LEU A 117 3.42 22.99 -10.13
CA LEU A 117 4.72 22.60 -10.65
C LEU A 117 4.78 22.71 -12.17
N ASP A 118 3.70 22.42 -12.86
CA ASP A 118 3.61 22.46 -14.33
C ASP A 118 2.89 23.71 -14.88
N GLY A 119 2.28 24.51 -14.00
CA GLY A 119 1.55 25.72 -14.36
C GLY A 119 0.16 25.51 -14.94
N ALA A 120 -0.34 24.27 -14.95
CA ALA A 120 -1.69 23.92 -15.37
C ALA A 120 -2.63 23.83 -14.17
N GLU A 121 -3.74 24.54 -14.17
CA GLU A 121 -4.81 24.37 -13.18
C GLU A 121 -5.59 23.08 -13.46
N HIS A 122 -5.89 22.31 -12.40
CA HIS A 122 -6.81 21.19 -12.47
C HIS A 122 -7.71 21.16 -11.22
N ASP A 123 -8.86 20.52 -11.36
CA ASP A 123 -9.90 20.41 -10.33
C ASP A 123 -10.18 18.95 -9.93
N GLU A 124 -9.34 18.03 -10.35
CA GLU A 124 -9.49 16.60 -10.06
C GLU A 124 -8.93 16.24 -8.68
N PRO A 125 -9.62 15.39 -7.91
CA PRO A 125 -9.08 14.85 -6.67
C PRO A 125 -7.92 13.89 -6.96
N VAL A 126 -6.98 13.78 -6.02
CA VAL A 126 -6.04 12.67 -6.02
C VAL A 126 -6.60 11.53 -5.17
N HIS A 127 -6.51 10.31 -5.71
CA HIS A 127 -6.90 9.07 -5.03
C HIS A 127 -5.68 8.17 -4.90
N PHE A 128 -5.32 7.78 -3.69
CA PHE A 128 -4.15 6.95 -3.43
C PHE A 128 -4.34 6.02 -2.23
N VAL A 129 -3.47 5.02 -2.15
CA VAL A 129 -3.34 4.13 -0.98
C VAL A 129 -1.97 4.39 -0.35
N GLN A 130 -1.97 4.74 0.93
CA GLN A 130 -0.75 4.88 1.71
C GLN A 130 -0.59 3.69 2.65
N MET A 131 0.59 3.06 2.61
CA MET A 131 0.88 1.83 3.34
C MET A 131 2.16 1.99 4.16
N TRP A 132 2.12 1.56 5.43
CA TRP A 132 3.26 1.66 6.33
C TRP A 132 3.66 0.29 6.86
N VAL A 133 4.93 -0.05 6.70
CA VAL A 133 5.53 -1.24 7.30
C VAL A 133 6.72 -0.85 8.18
N VAL A 134 6.97 -1.65 9.23
CA VAL A 134 8.10 -1.39 10.12
C VAL A 134 9.42 -1.79 9.46
N PRO A 135 10.49 -0.99 9.61
CA PRO A 135 11.84 -1.40 9.23
C PRO A 135 12.38 -2.48 10.19
N ASP A 136 13.43 -3.19 9.77
CA ASP A 136 14.10 -4.21 10.61
C ASP A 136 14.78 -3.59 11.83
N GLU A 137 15.29 -2.37 11.69
CA GLU A 137 16.02 -1.65 12.73
C GLU A 137 15.52 -0.20 12.83
N PRO A 138 15.39 0.34 14.05
CA PRO A 138 15.11 1.76 14.25
C PRO A 138 16.34 2.63 13.97
N GLY A 139 16.12 3.92 13.74
CA GLY A 139 17.19 4.92 13.64
C GLY A 139 18.00 4.86 12.37
N LEU A 140 17.50 4.24 11.32
CA LEU A 140 18.12 4.24 10.00
C LEU A 140 18.21 5.67 9.42
N THR A 141 19.08 5.86 8.44
CA THR A 141 19.11 7.13 7.69
C THR A 141 17.82 7.30 6.90
N PRO A 142 17.12 8.44 7.02
CA PRO A 142 15.97 8.72 6.18
C PRO A 142 16.33 8.74 4.70
N GLY A 143 15.37 8.38 3.84
CA GLY A 143 15.64 8.32 2.41
C GLY A 143 14.35 8.30 1.58
N TYR A 144 14.52 8.58 0.28
CA TYR A 144 13.45 8.64 -0.70
C TYR A 144 13.83 7.85 -1.93
N GLN A 145 12.88 7.16 -2.54
CA GLN A 145 13.07 6.47 -3.81
C GLN A 145 11.77 6.46 -4.60
N GLN A 146 11.86 6.67 -5.91
CA GLN A 146 10.76 6.50 -6.84
C GLN A 146 11.24 5.88 -8.16
N LEU A 147 10.36 5.14 -8.83
CA LEU A 147 10.62 4.53 -10.13
C LEU A 147 9.31 4.37 -10.91
N GLU A 148 9.33 4.77 -12.17
CA GLU A 148 8.25 4.52 -13.14
C GLU A 148 8.22 3.02 -13.50
N ILE A 149 7.04 2.37 -13.39
CA ILE A 149 6.86 0.94 -13.63
C ILE A 149 5.59 0.61 -14.43
N ASP A 150 4.97 1.60 -15.07
CA ASP A 150 3.71 1.40 -15.80
C ASP A 150 3.82 0.33 -16.89
N ASP A 151 4.95 0.31 -17.62
CA ASP A 151 5.23 -0.72 -18.64
C ASP A 151 5.29 -2.13 -18.04
N ALA A 152 5.84 -2.29 -16.84
CA ALA A 152 5.89 -3.60 -16.17
C ALA A 152 4.50 -4.08 -15.75
N LEU A 153 3.62 -3.17 -15.32
CA LEU A 153 2.24 -3.46 -14.93
C LEU A 153 1.36 -3.82 -16.11
N ALA A 154 1.66 -3.28 -17.31
CA ALA A 154 0.93 -3.59 -18.54
C ALA A 154 1.09 -5.06 -18.98
N GLY A 155 2.13 -5.75 -18.52
CA GLY A 155 2.38 -7.17 -18.82
C GLY A 155 1.43 -8.16 -18.13
N GLY A 156 0.59 -7.71 -17.21
CA GLY A 156 -0.23 -8.56 -16.34
C GLY A 156 0.61 -9.32 -15.29
N GLY A 157 -0.06 -9.93 -14.31
CA GLY A 157 0.60 -10.66 -13.22
C GLY A 157 1.08 -9.74 -12.08
N LEU A 158 1.74 -10.35 -11.08
CA LEU A 158 2.26 -9.64 -9.91
C LEU A 158 3.60 -8.98 -10.23
N VAL A 159 3.67 -7.66 -10.13
CA VAL A 159 4.91 -6.87 -10.20
C VAL A 159 5.37 -6.53 -8.79
N THR A 160 6.62 -6.85 -8.45
CA THR A 160 7.19 -6.48 -7.15
C THR A 160 7.55 -5.00 -7.15
N VAL A 161 6.77 -4.20 -6.43
CA VAL A 161 6.87 -2.74 -6.39
C VAL A 161 7.87 -2.28 -5.35
N ALA A 162 7.75 -2.78 -4.11
CA ALA A 162 8.65 -2.41 -3.01
C ALA A 162 9.03 -3.65 -2.21
N ALA A 163 10.31 -3.91 -2.02
CA ALA A 163 10.74 -5.10 -1.29
C ALA A 163 12.04 -4.91 -0.51
N GLY A 164 12.08 -5.49 0.70
CA GLY A 164 13.29 -5.77 1.45
C GLY A 164 13.63 -7.26 1.45
N LEU A 165 12.70 -8.14 1.06
CA LEU A 165 12.93 -9.58 0.94
C LEU A 165 14.09 -9.88 0.00
N PRO A 166 15.13 -10.64 0.41
CA PRO A 166 16.33 -10.89 -0.39
C PRO A 166 16.05 -11.50 -1.77
N ARG A 167 15.01 -12.34 -1.88
CA ARG A 167 14.63 -12.98 -3.16
C ARG A 167 14.10 -12.02 -4.22
N TYR A 168 13.76 -10.78 -3.83
CA TYR A 168 13.27 -9.75 -4.75
C TYR A 168 14.27 -8.61 -5.00
N ARG A 169 15.46 -8.65 -4.39
CA ARG A 169 16.45 -7.56 -4.42
C ARG A 169 16.76 -7.05 -5.83
N ASP A 170 16.89 -7.95 -6.78
CA ASP A 170 17.33 -7.62 -8.16
C ASP A 170 16.16 -7.37 -9.12
N ARG A 171 14.92 -7.43 -8.63
CA ARG A 171 13.71 -7.30 -9.47
C ARG A 171 12.60 -6.44 -8.84
N THR A 172 12.82 -5.89 -7.66
CA THR A 172 11.92 -4.89 -7.08
C THR A 172 12.15 -3.53 -7.72
N ALA A 173 11.08 -2.77 -7.92
CA ALA A 173 11.19 -1.40 -8.42
C ALA A 173 11.91 -0.50 -7.42
N ILE A 174 11.52 -0.57 -6.14
CA ILE A 174 12.12 0.20 -5.06
C ILE A 174 12.46 -0.71 -3.87
N ALA A 175 13.49 -0.33 -3.09
CA ALA A 175 13.89 -1.06 -1.89
C ALA A 175 13.20 -0.49 -0.65
N ILE A 176 12.85 -1.35 0.33
CA ILE A 176 12.44 -0.99 1.69
C ILE A 176 13.37 -1.65 2.71
N ASN A 177 13.52 -1.03 3.87
CA ASN A 177 14.37 -1.53 4.96
C ASN A 177 13.65 -2.56 5.86
N SER A 178 12.81 -3.38 5.28
CA SER A 178 12.08 -4.47 5.93
C SER A 178 12.38 -5.78 5.21
N SER A 179 13.37 -6.55 5.71
CA SER A 179 13.87 -7.77 5.04
C SER A 179 12.86 -8.93 5.01
N HIS A 180 11.73 -8.74 5.64
CA HIS A 180 10.65 -9.71 5.73
C HIS A 180 9.36 -9.28 5.02
N ALA A 181 9.39 -8.19 4.24
CA ALA A 181 8.21 -7.67 3.55
C ALA A 181 8.46 -7.36 2.07
N ALA A 182 7.41 -7.54 1.27
CA ALA A 182 7.35 -7.08 -0.12
C ALA A 182 5.92 -6.67 -0.47
N LEU A 183 5.79 -5.58 -1.23
CA LEU A 183 4.56 -5.15 -1.88
C LEU A 183 4.59 -5.58 -3.34
N HIS A 184 3.53 -6.23 -3.77
CA HIS A 184 3.26 -6.55 -5.16
C HIS A 184 1.99 -5.84 -5.62
N VAL A 185 1.96 -5.45 -6.88
CA VAL A 185 0.78 -4.89 -7.54
C VAL A 185 0.48 -5.71 -8.80
N ALA A 186 -0.80 -5.92 -9.06
CA ALA A 186 -1.25 -6.49 -10.33
C ALA A 186 -2.38 -5.65 -10.91
N ARG A 187 -2.25 -5.30 -12.20
CA ARG A 187 -3.32 -4.77 -13.02
C ARG A 187 -3.82 -5.87 -13.93
N MET A 188 -5.13 -6.10 -13.89
CA MET A 188 -5.81 -7.16 -14.61
C MET A 188 -6.87 -6.55 -15.51
N SER A 189 -6.91 -6.95 -16.79
CA SER A 189 -7.85 -6.40 -17.78
C SER A 189 -9.27 -6.95 -17.67
N GLY A 190 -9.49 -8.07 -16.98
CA GLY A 190 -10.81 -8.70 -16.77
C GLY A 190 -10.88 -10.14 -17.28
N ASP A 191 -12.07 -10.60 -17.66
CA ASP A 191 -12.50 -11.99 -17.82
C ASP A 191 -11.61 -12.95 -18.65
N ALA A 192 -10.71 -12.44 -19.49
CA ALA A 192 -9.89 -13.26 -20.38
C ALA A 192 -8.52 -13.61 -19.84
N GLU A 193 -8.11 -13.06 -18.69
CA GLU A 193 -6.77 -13.26 -18.16
C GLU A 193 -6.64 -14.53 -17.32
N GLN A 194 -5.42 -15.09 -17.34
CA GLN A 194 -5.07 -16.19 -16.45
C GLN A 194 -5.15 -15.72 -14.99
N PRO A 195 -5.60 -16.58 -14.07
CA PRO A 195 -5.56 -16.28 -12.65
C PRO A 195 -4.14 -15.93 -12.20
N ILE A 196 -4.03 -15.01 -11.27
CA ILE A 196 -2.78 -14.67 -10.61
C ILE A 196 -2.62 -15.57 -9.39
N ASP A 197 -1.49 -16.26 -9.28
CA ASP A 197 -1.12 -17.00 -8.09
C ASP A 197 -0.52 -16.03 -7.06
N LEU A 198 -1.12 -15.97 -5.86
CA LEU A 198 -0.58 -15.21 -4.75
C LEU A 198 0.66 -15.89 -4.18
N PRO A 199 1.62 -15.16 -3.58
CA PRO A 199 2.74 -15.75 -2.89
C PRO A 199 2.30 -16.72 -1.78
N ASP A 200 3.09 -17.77 -1.54
CA ASP A 200 2.95 -18.58 -0.33
C ASP A 200 3.78 -17.92 0.79
N ALA A 201 3.10 -17.33 1.75
CA ALA A 201 3.72 -16.60 2.85
C ALA A 201 2.91 -16.74 4.14
N PRO A 202 3.58 -16.61 5.32
CA PRO A 202 2.90 -16.69 6.61
C PRO A 202 1.83 -15.61 6.80
N TYR A 203 2.00 -14.44 6.21
CA TYR A 203 1.08 -13.31 6.30
C TYR A 203 0.94 -12.64 4.93
N LEU A 204 -0.29 -12.60 4.41
CA LEU A 204 -0.62 -11.81 3.23
C LEU A 204 -1.74 -10.82 3.58
N HIS A 205 -1.63 -9.61 3.05
CA HIS A 205 -2.70 -8.64 3.01
C HIS A 205 -3.00 -8.33 1.55
N VAL A 206 -4.17 -8.75 1.08
CA VAL A 206 -4.66 -8.49 -0.28
C VAL A 206 -5.69 -7.38 -0.21
N PHE A 207 -5.49 -6.31 -0.95
CA PHE A 207 -6.40 -5.17 -1.02
C PHE A 207 -6.85 -4.96 -2.46
N VAL A 208 -8.15 -4.91 -2.69
CA VAL A 208 -8.73 -4.60 -4.01
C VAL A 208 -8.78 -3.09 -4.15
N ALA A 209 -7.77 -2.53 -4.82
CA ALA A 209 -7.65 -1.09 -4.99
C ALA A 209 -8.61 -0.55 -6.05
N ARG A 210 -8.95 -1.39 -7.05
CA ARG A 210 -9.93 -1.10 -8.11
C ARG A 210 -10.60 -2.36 -8.58
N GLY A 211 -11.86 -2.23 -9.01
CA GLY A 211 -12.57 -3.25 -9.74
C GLY A 211 -13.22 -4.32 -8.87
N GLU A 212 -13.23 -5.55 -9.35
CA GLU A 212 -13.87 -6.72 -8.72
C GLU A 212 -13.09 -7.98 -9.06
N VAL A 213 -12.79 -8.79 -8.06
CA VAL A 213 -12.04 -10.03 -8.24
C VAL A 213 -12.71 -11.20 -7.55
N ASP A 214 -12.51 -12.41 -8.08
CA ASP A 214 -12.79 -13.66 -7.37
C ASP A 214 -11.49 -14.21 -6.81
N MET A 215 -11.47 -14.52 -5.51
CA MET A 215 -10.34 -15.12 -4.82
C MET A 215 -10.68 -16.53 -4.35
N GLU A 216 -9.79 -17.49 -4.65
CA GLU A 216 -9.96 -18.89 -4.27
C GLU A 216 -10.11 -19.04 -2.76
N GLY A 217 -11.15 -19.78 -2.32
CA GLY A 217 -11.46 -19.99 -0.90
C GLY A 217 -12.11 -18.81 -0.18
N VAL A 218 -12.33 -17.68 -0.88
CA VAL A 218 -12.92 -16.45 -0.33
C VAL A 218 -14.21 -16.07 -1.06
N GLY A 219 -14.19 -16.15 -2.40
CA GLY A 219 -15.27 -15.67 -3.27
C GLY A 219 -15.01 -14.27 -3.80
N THR A 220 -16.08 -13.56 -4.12
CA THR A 220 -16.01 -12.23 -4.74
C THR A 220 -15.63 -11.14 -3.75
N LEU A 221 -14.71 -10.28 -4.18
CA LEU A 221 -14.22 -9.09 -3.47
C LEU A 221 -14.40 -7.88 -4.36
N ASP A 222 -14.97 -6.83 -3.79
CA ASP A 222 -15.20 -5.54 -4.44
C ASP A 222 -14.09 -4.53 -4.10
N GLU A 223 -14.07 -3.42 -4.83
CA GLU A 223 -13.18 -2.28 -4.58
C GLU A 223 -13.24 -1.82 -3.12
N GLY A 224 -12.09 -1.70 -2.49
CA GLY A 224 -11.92 -1.35 -1.08
C GLY A 224 -12.00 -2.52 -0.11
N ASP A 225 -12.36 -3.72 -0.56
CA ASP A 225 -12.29 -4.94 0.26
C ASP A 225 -10.85 -5.36 0.48
N ALA A 226 -10.59 -5.99 1.63
CA ALA A 226 -9.31 -6.58 1.94
C ALA A 226 -9.46 -8.01 2.49
N VAL A 227 -8.43 -8.83 2.25
CA VAL A 227 -8.31 -10.16 2.84
C VAL A 227 -6.98 -10.28 3.56
N ARG A 228 -7.02 -10.72 4.81
CA ARG A 228 -5.85 -11.05 5.62
C ARG A 228 -5.71 -12.56 5.70
N LEU A 229 -4.60 -13.05 5.20
CA LEU A 229 -4.28 -14.47 5.18
C LEU A 229 -3.18 -14.75 6.20
N THR A 230 -3.41 -15.72 7.06
CA THR A 230 -2.40 -16.22 8.01
C THR A 230 -2.16 -17.67 7.71
N ARG A 231 -0.94 -18.05 7.24
CA ARG A 231 -0.52 -19.42 6.91
C ARG A 231 -1.44 -20.16 5.94
N THR A 232 -2.01 -19.40 4.99
CA THR A 232 -2.91 -19.91 3.95
C THR A 232 -2.61 -19.30 2.59
N GLY A 233 -1.37 -18.95 2.28
CA GLY A 233 -0.95 -18.38 1.01
C GLY A 233 -1.14 -19.31 -0.20
N GLY A 234 -0.84 -18.81 -1.39
CA GLY A 234 -0.91 -19.55 -2.65
C GLY A 234 -2.30 -19.61 -3.29
N GLN A 235 -3.28 -18.81 -2.83
CA GLN A 235 -4.59 -18.70 -3.48
C GLN A 235 -4.45 -18.06 -4.84
N ARG A 236 -5.40 -18.38 -5.72
CA ARG A 236 -5.54 -17.74 -7.04
C ARG A 236 -6.56 -16.61 -6.99
N VAL A 237 -6.23 -15.53 -7.69
CA VAL A 237 -7.10 -14.38 -7.87
C VAL A 237 -7.39 -14.19 -9.35
N ARG A 238 -8.65 -13.99 -9.71
CA ARG A 238 -9.10 -13.71 -11.07
C ARG A 238 -9.91 -12.43 -11.08
N ALA A 239 -9.64 -11.53 -12.03
CA ALA A 239 -10.44 -10.35 -12.25
C ALA A 239 -11.79 -10.70 -12.91
N ARG A 240 -12.87 -10.11 -12.43
CA ARG A 240 -14.21 -10.16 -13.05
C ARG A 240 -14.44 -8.97 -14.00
N ARG A 241 -13.70 -7.90 -13.79
CA ARG A 241 -13.64 -6.68 -14.60
C ARG A 241 -12.26 -6.07 -14.47
N PRO A 242 -11.90 -5.02 -15.23
CA PRO A 242 -10.62 -4.35 -15.05
C PRO A 242 -10.38 -4.03 -13.58
N SER A 243 -9.30 -4.54 -13.01
CA SER A 243 -9.03 -4.51 -11.56
C SER A 243 -7.57 -4.26 -11.26
N GLU A 244 -7.32 -3.69 -10.09
CA GLU A 244 -5.98 -3.52 -9.53
C GLU A 244 -5.96 -4.01 -8.08
N ILE A 245 -5.02 -4.90 -7.75
CA ILE A 245 -4.83 -5.42 -6.39
C ILE A 245 -3.45 -5.07 -5.86
N LEU A 246 -3.38 -4.74 -4.56
CA LEU A 246 -2.17 -4.53 -3.80
C LEU A 246 -1.98 -5.71 -2.84
N VAL A 247 -0.82 -6.36 -2.90
CA VAL A 247 -0.56 -7.58 -2.13
C VAL A 247 0.71 -7.39 -1.30
N TRP A 248 0.56 -7.24 0.02
CA TRP A 248 1.69 -7.33 0.94
C TRP A 248 1.97 -8.79 1.27
N GLU A 249 3.19 -9.20 1.00
CA GLU A 249 3.78 -10.47 1.37
C GLU A 249 4.72 -10.27 2.56
N MET A 250 4.47 -10.96 3.68
CA MET A 250 5.24 -10.76 4.90
C MET A 250 5.61 -12.10 5.56
N HIS A 251 6.88 -12.22 5.95
CA HIS A 251 7.45 -13.41 6.57
C HIS A 251 7.72 -13.26 8.07
N ALA A 252 7.33 -12.14 8.65
CA ALA A 252 7.37 -11.85 10.07
C ALA A 252 6.10 -11.11 10.51
N ARG A 253 5.93 -10.97 11.83
CA ARG A 253 4.87 -10.17 12.44
C ARG A 253 5.43 -9.35 13.59
N LEU A 254 4.74 -8.28 13.95
CA LEU A 254 5.06 -7.48 15.13
C LEU A 254 4.99 -8.33 16.41
N GLY A 255 5.94 -8.10 17.33
CA GLY A 255 5.99 -8.75 18.62
C GLY A 255 6.41 -10.24 18.60
N ALA A 256 6.78 -10.78 17.45
CA ALA A 256 7.44 -12.08 17.36
C ALA A 256 8.96 -11.88 17.46
N GLN A 257 9.53 -12.15 18.63
CA GLN A 257 10.96 -12.40 18.82
C GLN A 257 11.28 -13.87 18.64
#